data_d6a98860e1305ed7328197c2c9ba450f
#
_entry.id   d6a98860e1305ed7328197c2c9ba450f
#
_cell.length_a   1.000
_cell.length_b   1.000
_cell.length_c   1.000
_cell.angle_alpha   90.00
_cell.angle_beta   90.00
_cell.angle_gamma   90.00
#
_symmetry.space_group_name_H-M   'P 1'
#
loop_
_entity.id
_entity.type
_entity.pdbx_description
1 polymer ?
#
loop_
_entity_poly.entity_id
_entity_poly.type
_entity_poly.pdbx_seq_one_letter_code
_entity_poly.pdbx_strand_id
1 'polypeptide(L)'
;MAKKLWEASKDRKLNSNLYDYEKFISKKFNLKFSNNYKDILNWSIKNPGNFWSSIWDYCKIKGFKSNKKLKISKIFYKNIFLPKSKLNFAENLLVKNNKNKAVTFISENGFREKRTWLELNNNVNKIIKFLKKIKLKKNDRVAAYLPNFIETVEAFLATSSL
;
A
#
# COMPACT_ATOMS: atom_id res chain seq x y z
N MET A 1 30.37 19.81 9.14
CA MET A 1 29.17 19.48 8.38
C MET A 1 29.40 18.16 7.65
N ALA A 2 28.46 17.21 7.67
CA ALA A 2 28.60 15.95 6.94
C ALA A 2 28.61 16.23 5.44
N LYS A 3 29.54 15.60 4.70
CA LYS A 3 29.65 15.72 3.23
C LYS A 3 28.48 14.99 2.60
N LYS A 4 27.76 15.67 1.69
CA LYS A 4 26.67 15.05 0.91
C LYS A 4 27.25 14.00 -0.04
N LEU A 5 26.86 12.73 0.13
CA LEU A 5 27.40 11.61 -0.66
C LEU A 5 26.68 11.43 -1.99
N TRP A 6 25.38 11.74 -2.05
CA TRP A 6 24.56 11.58 -3.25
C TRP A 6 23.36 12.54 -3.26
N GLU A 7 22.92 12.92 -4.45
CA GLU A 7 21.68 13.67 -4.69
C GLU A 7 21.01 13.19 -5.97
N ALA A 8 19.68 13.08 -5.95
CA ALA A 8 18.93 12.79 -7.15
C ALA A 8 19.04 13.93 -8.18
N SER A 9 19.20 13.59 -9.47
CA SER A 9 19.15 14.56 -10.56
C SER A 9 17.82 15.32 -10.58
N LYS A 10 17.80 16.50 -11.22
CA LYS A 10 16.59 17.29 -11.38
C LYS A 10 15.48 16.49 -12.08
N ASP A 11 15.82 15.78 -13.15
CA ASP A 11 14.86 14.97 -13.91
C ASP A 11 14.29 13.83 -13.05
N ARG A 12 15.14 13.15 -12.26
CA ARG A 12 14.65 12.10 -11.35
C ARG A 12 13.70 12.64 -10.29
N LYS A 13 13.95 13.86 -9.78
CA LYS A 13 13.04 14.52 -8.83
C LYS A 13 11.71 14.85 -9.48
N LEU A 14 11.72 15.48 -10.67
CA LEU A 14 10.51 15.92 -11.39
C LEU A 14 9.66 14.75 -11.93
N ASN A 15 10.27 13.60 -12.17
CA ASN A 15 9.58 12.38 -12.61
C ASN A 15 9.23 11.43 -11.44
N SER A 16 9.33 11.88 -10.20
CA SER A 16 9.02 11.06 -9.03
C SER A 16 7.54 11.12 -8.66
N ASN A 17 7.02 10.00 -8.11
CA ASN A 17 5.66 9.98 -7.54
C ASN A 17 5.47 11.02 -6.43
N LEU A 18 6.55 11.39 -5.72
CA LEU A 18 6.49 12.43 -4.69
C LEU A 18 6.18 13.80 -5.29
N TYR A 19 6.79 14.13 -6.43
CA TYR A 19 6.53 15.38 -7.13
C TYR A 19 5.11 15.43 -7.72
N ASP A 20 4.63 14.32 -8.27
CA ASP A 20 3.25 14.23 -8.75
C ASP A 20 2.24 14.35 -7.59
N TYR A 21 2.55 13.75 -6.45
CA TYR A 21 1.73 13.90 -5.25
C TYR A 21 1.75 15.35 -4.74
N GLU A 22 2.91 16.03 -4.76
CA GLU A 22 3.01 17.46 -4.42
C GLU A 22 2.09 18.32 -5.27
N LYS A 23 2.11 18.12 -6.61
CA LYS A 23 1.18 18.82 -7.53
C LYS A 23 -0.28 18.54 -7.19
N PHE A 24 -0.59 17.28 -6.91
CA PHE A 24 -1.95 16.86 -6.56
C PHE A 24 -2.45 17.56 -5.28
N ILE A 25 -1.67 17.58 -4.19
CA ILE A 25 -2.07 18.25 -2.95
C ILE A 25 -2.04 19.77 -3.07
N SER A 26 -1.11 20.35 -3.83
CA SER A 26 -1.06 21.77 -4.11
C SER A 26 -2.36 22.24 -4.76
N LYS A 27 -2.83 21.53 -5.78
CA LYS A 27 -4.10 21.83 -6.45
C LYS A 27 -5.29 21.61 -5.52
N LYS A 28 -5.30 20.50 -4.77
CA LYS A 28 -6.44 20.11 -3.93
C LYS A 28 -6.68 21.04 -2.74
N PHE A 29 -5.61 21.56 -2.14
CA PHE A 29 -5.66 22.36 -0.92
C PHE A 29 -5.23 23.82 -1.14
N ASN A 30 -5.03 24.23 -2.40
CA ASN A 30 -4.54 25.57 -2.76
C ASN A 30 -3.25 25.95 -2.03
N LEU A 31 -2.25 25.03 -2.05
CA LEU A 31 -0.97 25.18 -1.36
C LEU A 31 0.14 25.53 -2.35
N LYS A 32 1.14 26.28 -1.88
CA LYS A 32 2.38 26.56 -2.61
C LYS A 32 3.53 25.87 -1.87
N PHE A 33 4.21 24.95 -2.52
CA PHE A 33 5.43 24.30 -2.05
C PHE A 33 6.62 24.78 -2.89
N SER A 34 7.79 24.79 -2.30
CA SER A 34 9.04 25.22 -2.95
C SER A 34 9.83 24.05 -3.58
N ASN A 35 9.16 22.97 -3.97
CA ASN A 35 9.79 21.73 -4.47
C ASN A 35 10.79 21.14 -3.45
N ASN A 36 10.54 21.34 -2.16
CA ASN A 36 11.35 20.84 -1.08
C ASN A 36 10.56 19.81 -0.26
N TYR A 37 11.13 18.62 -0.10
CA TYR A 37 10.56 17.56 0.75
C TYR A 37 10.12 18.05 2.15
N LYS A 38 10.89 18.96 2.75
CA LYS A 38 10.57 19.51 4.08
C LYS A 38 9.21 20.22 4.13
N ASP A 39 8.80 20.85 3.05
CA ASP A 39 7.52 21.56 3.01
C ASP A 39 6.35 20.57 3.08
N ILE A 40 6.42 19.48 2.28
CA ILE A 40 5.42 18.41 2.32
C ILE A 40 5.42 17.73 3.70
N LEU A 41 6.60 17.44 4.26
CA LEU A 41 6.72 16.84 5.59
C LEU A 41 6.09 17.74 6.66
N ASN A 42 6.42 19.01 6.68
CA ASN A 42 5.88 19.97 7.65
C ASN A 42 4.34 20.09 7.51
N TRP A 43 3.84 20.14 6.27
CA TRP A 43 2.42 20.17 6.02
C TRP A 43 1.73 18.88 6.48
N SER A 44 2.30 17.71 6.24
CA SER A 44 1.75 16.42 6.66
C SER A 44 1.65 16.29 8.18
N ILE A 45 2.65 16.80 8.91
CA ILE A 45 2.66 16.82 10.37
C ILE A 45 1.60 17.77 10.93
N LYS A 46 1.48 18.96 10.34
CA LYS A 46 0.50 19.96 10.77
C LYS A 46 -0.94 19.59 10.37
N ASN A 47 -1.12 18.82 9.31
CA ASN A 47 -2.42 18.47 8.73
C ASN A 47 -2.60 16.95 8.52
N PRO A 48 -2.39 16.10 9.54
CA PRO A 48 -2.35 14.65 9.35
C PRO A 48 -3.64 14.05 8.79
N GLY A 49 -4.80 14.60 9.15
CA GLY A 49 -6.08 14.15 8.59
C GLY A 49 -6.22 14.45 7.10
N ASN A 50 -5.80 15.62 6.64
CA ASN A 50 -5.79 15.99 5.22
C ASN A 50 -4.75 15.18 4.45
N PHE A 51 -3.57 14.98 5.04
CA PHE A 51 -2.51 14.19 4.45
C PHE A 51 -3.00 12.76 4.16
N TRP A 52 -3.45 11.99 5.14
CA TRP A 52 -3.90 10.62 4.94
C TRP A 52 -5.14 10.51 4.06
N SER A 53 -6.06 11.50 4.15
CA SER A 53 -7.20 11.57 3.24
C SER A 53 -6.76 11.80 1.78
N SER A 54 -5.73 12.61 1.55
CA SER A 54 -5.22 12.86 0.20
C SER A 54 -4.43 11.66 -0.36
N ILE A 55 -3.72 10.92 0.49
CA ILE A 55 -3.07 9.65 0.09
C ILE A 55 -4.13 8.66 -0.41
N TRP A 56 -5.27 8.51 0.30
CA TRP A 56 -6.37 7.67 -0.16
C TRP A 56 -6.81 8.01 -1.59
N ASP A 57 -7.00 9.31 -1.86
CA ASP A 57 -7.48 9.77 -3.16
C ASP A 57 -6.41 9.67 -4.25
N TYR A 58 -5.17 10.06 -3.95
CA TYR A 58 -4.05 9.99 -4.88
C TYR A 58 -3.73 8.54 -5.29
N CYS A 59 -3.69 7.64 -4.32
CA CYS A 59 -3.44 6.21 -4.56
C CYS A 59 -4.68 5.47 -5.08
N LYS A 60 -5.83 6.15 -5.24
CA LYS A 60 -7.11 5.56 -5.71
C LYS A 60 -7.49 4.32 -4.91
N ILE A 61 -7.36 4.38 -3.58
CA ILE A 61 -7.65 3.26 -2.69
C ILE A 61 -9.11 2.83 -2.86
N LYS A 62 -9.32 1.55 -3.16
CA LYS A 62 -10.65 0.92 -3.26
C LYS A 62 -11.20 0.67 -1.87
N GLY A 63 -12.46 1.08 -1.63
CA GLY A 63 -13.12 0.88 -0.35
C GLY A 63 -14.09 2.00 0.00
N PHE A 64 -14.69 1.90 1.16
CA PHE A 64 -15.54 2.96 1.73
C PHE A 64 -14.68 3.96 2.51
N LYS A 65 -14.58 5.17 2.02
CA LYS A 65 -13.87 6.28 2.67
C LYS A 65 -14.82 7.09 3.53
N SER A 66 -14.54 7.16 4.82
CA SER A 66 -15.30 7.99 5.76
C SER A 66 -15.00 9.49 5.55
N ASN A 67 -16.01 10.34 5.80
CA ASN A 67 -15.83 11.79 5.79
C ASN A 67 -14.98 12.29 6.99
N LYS A 68 -14.93 11.53 8.10
CA LYS A 68 -14.10 11.86 9.24
C LYS A 68 -12.65 11.48 8.97
N LYS A 69 -11.77 12.48 8.91
CA LYS A 69 -10.37 12.29 8.50
C LYS A 69 -9.46 11.79 9.62
N LEU A 70 -9.76 12.18 10.88
CA LEU A 70 -8.89 11.87 12.01
C LEU A 70 -9.69 11.86 13.31
N LYS A 71 -9.39 10.89 14.21
CA LYS A 71 -9.77 10.89 15.61
C LYS A 71 -8.49 10.95 16.44
N ILE A 72 -8.22 12.11 17.04
CA ILE A 72 -7.03 12.34 17.87
C ILE A 72 -7.25 11.73 19.26
N SER A 73 -6.18 11.15 19.79
CA SER A 73 -6.07 10.67 21.16
C SER A 73 -4.88 11.34 21.86
N LYS A 74 -4.92 11.50 23.19
CA LYS A 74 -3.76 11.90 23.99
C LYS A 74 -2.61 10.90 23.91
N ILE A 75 -2.91 9.64 23.60
CA ILE A 75 -1.96 8.56 23.43
C ILE A 75 -1.71 8.37 21.94
N PHE A 76 -0.47 8.58 21.46
CA PHE A 76 -0.10 8.60 20.05
C PHE A 76 -0.60 7.38 19.24
N TYR A 77 -0.38 6.16 19.72
CA TYR A 77 -0.78 4.94 18.99
C TYR A 77 -2.30 4.68 18.98
N LYS A 78 -3.09 5.46 19.72
CA LYS A 78 -4.56 5.42 19.71
C LYS A 78 -5.18 6.43 18.74
N ASN A 79 -4.38 7.18 17.99
CA ASN A 79 -4.88 8.00 16.89
C ASN A 79 -5.45 7.09 15.79
N ILE A 80 -6.62 7.45 15.26
CA ILE A 80 -7.29 6.69 14.21
C ILE A 80 -7.43 7.60 12.98
N PHE A 81 -6.74 7.23 11.90
CA PHE A 81 -6.87 7.88 10.60
C PHE A 81 -8.06 7.28 9.85
N LEU A 82 -8.84 8.15 9.18
CA LEU A 82 -10.03 7.79 8.42
C LEU A 82 -10.96 6.82 9.19
N PRO A 83 -11.37 7.18 10.44
CA PRO A 83 -12.19 6.29 11.28
C PRO A 83 -13.47 5.88 10.55
N LYS A 84 -13.90 4.63 10.73
CA LYS A 84 -15.03 3.98 10.04
C LYS A 84 -14.80 3.72 8.54
N SER A 85 -13.67 4.09 7.94
CA SER A 85 -13.34 3.65 6.58
C SER A 85 -13.15 2.14 6.55
N LYS A 86 -13.48 1.53 5.42
CA LYS A 86 -13.37 0.08 5.20
C LYS A 86 -12.69 -0.17 3.86
N LEU A 87 -11.72 -1.03 3.85
CA LEU A 87 -11.04 -1.49 2.63
C LEU A 87 -10.63 -2.96 2.78
N ASN A 88 -10.43 -3.63 1.67
CA ASN A 88 -9.78 -4.92 1.63
C ASN A 88 -8.35 -4.75 1.14
N PHE A 89 -7.38 -5.28 1.91
CA PHE A 89 -5.97 -5.16 1.60
C PHE A 89 -5.62 -5.86 0.28
N ALA A 90 -6.04 -7.12 0.13
CA ALA A 90 -5.72 -7.91 -1.04
C ALA A 90 -6.37 -7.33 -2.32
N GLU A 91 -7.60 -6.81 -2.25
CA GLU A 91 -8.25 -6.13 -3.37
C GLU A 91 -7.45 -4.92 -3.87
N ASN A 92 -6.84 -4.17 -2.95
CA ASN A 92 -6.01 -3.02 -3.29
C ASN A 92 -4.63 -3.41 -3.81
N LEU A 93 -4.12 -4.59 -3.46
CA LEU A 93 -2.84 -5.09 -3.96
C LEU A 93 -2.98 -5.79 -5.32
N LEU A 94 -4.04 -6.60 -5.51
CA LEU A 94 -4.27 -7.42 -6.70
C LEU A 94 -4.97 -6.65 -7.83
N VAL A 95 -4.56 -5.39 -8.06
CA VAL A 95 -5.22 -4.51 -9.06
C VAL A 95 -4.77 -4.76 -10.50
N LYS A 96 -3.65 -5.44 -10.70
CA LYS A 96 -3.12 -5.76 -12.03
C LYS A 96 -3.46 -7.19 -12.40
N ASN A 97 -3.76 -7.42 -13.69
CA ASN A 97 -4.04 -8.75 -14.24
C ASN A 97 -3.40 -8.85 -15.63
N ASN A 98 -2.07 -8.92 -15.67
CA ASN A 98 -1.30 -8.97 -16.90
C ASN A 98 -0.09 -9.91 -16.75
N LYS A 99 0.66 -10.11 -17.85
CA LYS A 99 1.86 -10.96 -17.88
C LYS A 99 3.13 -10.29 -17.33
N ASN A 100 3.04 -9.06 -16.80
CA ASN A 100 4.18 -8.42 -16.17
C ASN A 100 4.52 -9.10 -14.85
N LYS A 101 5.79 -9.06 -14.48
CA LYS A 101 6.30 -9.63 -13.24
C LYS A 101 5.66 -8.97 -12.03
N ALA A 102 5.10 -9.79 -11.14
CA ALA A 102 4.51 -9.37 -9.86
C ALA A 102 5.43 -9.68 -8.68
N VAL A 103 5.91 -10.92 -8.59
CA VAL A 103 6.74 -11.41 -7.48
C VAL A 103 7.96 -12.11 -8.05
N THR A 104 9.10 -11.95 -7.37
CA THR A 104 10.31 -12.73 -7.60
C THR A 104 10.78 -13.28 -6.27
N PHE A 105 10.96 -14.58 -6.21
CA PHE A 105 11.60 -15.28 -5.11
C PHE A 105 13.05 -15.61 -5.47
N ILE A 106 13.94 -15.45 -4.50
CA ILE A 106 15.35 -15.82 -4.62
C ILE A 106 15.73 -16.49 -3.30
N SER A 107 16.20 -17.73 -3.37
CA SER A 107 16.70 -18.45 -2.19
C SER A 107 18.21 -18.32 -2.05
N GLU A 108 18.73 -18.67 -0.89
CA GLU A 108 20.17 -18.60 -0.57
C GLU A 108 21.03 -19.50 -1.47
N ASN A 109 20.50 -20.64 -1.93
CA ASN A 109 21.18 -21.53 -2.89
C ASN A 109 21.11 -21.03 -4.34
N GLY A 110 20.59 -19.80 -4.58
CA GLY A 110 20.50 -19.21 -5.92
C GLY A 110 19.27 -19.62 -6.72
N PHE A 111 18.38 -20.48 -6.20
CA PHE A 111 17.12 -20.80 -6.87
C PHE A 111 16.26 -19.54 -7.02
N ARG A 112 15.66 -19.38 -8.19
CA ARG A 112 14.84 -18.21 -8.54
C ARG A 112 13.51 -18.64 -9.12
N GLU A 113 12.45 -18.08 -8.61
CA GLU A 113 11.10 -18.28 -9.12
C GLU A 113 10.41 -16.94 -9.33
N LYS A 114 9.47 -16.89 -10.29
CA LYS A 114 8.72 -15.66 -10.60
C LYS A 114 7.25 -15.99 -10.77
N ARG A 115 6.41 -15.01 -10.44
CA ARG A 115 4.98 -15.00 -10.81
C ARG A 115 4.68 -13.70 -11.55
N THR A 116 3.91 -13.81 -12.61
CA THR A 116 3.23 -12.68 -13.24
C THR A 116 2.02 -12.27 -12.41
N TRP A 117 1.47 -11.09 -12.66
CA TRP A 117 0.23 -10.66 -12.03
C TRP A 117 -0.93 -11.60 -12.35
N LEU A 118 -0.99 -12.12 -13.58
CA LEU A 118 -2.01 -13.09 -13.98
C LEU A 118 -1.89 -14.40 -13.20
N GLU A 119 -0.70 -14.97 -13.09
CA GLU A 119 -0.46 -16.21 -12.33
C GLU A 119 -0.75 -16.01 -10.85
N LEU A 120 -0.28 -14.90 -10.25
CA LEU A 120 -0.55 -14.57 -8.86
C LEU A 120 -2.06 -14.50 -8.57
N ASN A 121 -2.83 -13.79 -9.41
CA ASN A 121 -4.28 -13.70 -9.26
C ASN A 121 -4.95 -15.08 -9.40
N ASN A 122 -4.54 -15.87 -10.40
CA ASN A 122 -5.11 -17.21 -10.61
C ASN A 122 -4.84 -18.13 -9.42
N ASN A 123 -3.63 -18.12 -8.85
CA ASN A 123 -3.28 -18.95 -7.71
C ASN A 123 -4.01 -18.49 -6.45
N VAL A 124 -4.04 -17.18 -6.17
CA VAL A 124 -4.83 -16.60 -5.08
C VAL A 124 -6.31 -17.03 -5.19
N ASN A 125 -6.90 -16.95 -6.39
CA ASN A 125 -8.28 -17.35 -6.60
C ASN A 125 -8.52 -18.86 -6.37
N LYS A 126 -7.57 -19.74 -6.72
CA LYS A 126 -7.66 -21.17 -6.39
C LYS A 126 -7.72 -21.41 -4.88
N ILE A 127 -6.83 -20.72 -4.13
CA ILE A 127 -6.79 -20.81 -2.67
C ILE A 127 -8.08 -20.25 -2.07
N ILE A 128 -8.59 -19.11 -2.56
CA ILE A 128 -9.89 -18.56 -2.11
C ILE A 128 -11.02 -19.57 -2.29
N LYS A 129 -11.08 -20.25 -3.44
CA LYS A 129 -12.09 -21.29 -3.69
C LYS A 129 -11.99 -22.43 -2.67
N PHE A 130 -10.77 -22.88 -2.36
CA PHE A 130 -10.52 -23.89 -1.33
C PHE A 130 -10.98 -23.42 0.06
N LEU A 131 -10.57 -22.22 0.48
CA LEU A 131 -10.94 -21.66 1.78
C LEU A 131 -12.47 -21.50 1.92
N LYS A 132 -13.15 -21.10 0.86
CA LYS A 132 -14.64 -21.08 0.83
C LYS A 132 -15.25 -22.46 0.94
N LYS A 133 -14.67 -23.49 0.29
CA LYS A 133 -15.15 -24.88 0.37
C LYS A 133 -15.10 -25.42 1.79
N ILE A 134 -14.06 -25.09 2.56
CA ILE A 134 -13.95 -25.43 4.00
C ILE A 134 -14.74 -24.49 4.92
N LYS A 135 -15.57 -23.60 4.34
CA LYS A 135 -16.47 -22.68 5.05
C LYS A 135 -15.77 -21.66 5.93
N LEU A 136 -14.54 -21.25 5.58
CA LEU A 136 -13.85 -20.15 6.25
C LEU A 136 -14.70 -18.88 6.16
N LYS A 137 -14.86 -18.18 7.30
CA LYS A 137 -15.71 -17.00 7.44
C LYS A 137 -14.87 -15.77 7.85
N LYS A 138 -15.44 -14.61 7.63
CA LYS A 138 -14.88 -13.35 8.13
C LYS A 138 -14.69 -13.44 9.66
N ASN A 139 -13.54 -12.98 10.14
CA ASN A 139 -13.03 -13.05 11.52
C ASN A 139 -12.47 -14.41 11.94
N ASP A 140 -12.52 -15.45 11.11
CA ASP A 140 -11.75 -16.65 11.37
C ASP A 140 -10.24 -16.35 11.25
N ARG A 141 -9.43 -17.10 11.96
CA ARG A 141 -7.99 -16.94 11.95
C ARG A 141 -7.35 -18.09 11.21
N VAL A 142 -6.51 -17.77 10.23
CA VAL A 142 -5.68 -18.75 9.53
C VAL A 142 -4.27 -18.61 10.05
N ALA A 143 -3.71 -19.71 10.58
CA ALA A 143 -2.32 -19.79 10.99
C ALA A 143 -1.54 -20.62 9.98
N ALA A 144 -0.31 -20.25 9.70
CA ALA A 144 0.56 -20.97 8.79
C ALA A 144 2.00 -21.00 9.36
N TYR A 145 2.64 -22.15 9.24
CA TYR A 145 4.06 -22.32 9.48
C TYR A 145 4.69 -22.77 8.17
N LEU A 146 5.18 -21.79 7.39
CA LEU A 146 5.62 -21.97 6.02
C LEU A 146 7.01 -21.33 5.82
N PRO A 147 7.85 -21.89 4.96
CA PRO A 147 9.06 -21.21 4.52
C PRO A 147 8.71 -19.97 3.68
N ASN A 148 9.71 -19.11 3.45
CA ASN A 148 9.53 -17.89 2.68
C ASN A 148 9.51 -18.21 1.17
N PHE A 149 8.41 -18.76 0.67
CA PHE A 149 8.14 -19.02 -0.76
C PHE A 149 7.05 -18.10 -1.31
N ILE A 150 6.86 -18.10 -2.63
CA ILE A 150 5.82 -17.29 -3.29
C ILE A 150 4.43 -17.75 -2.82
N GLU A 151 4.23 -19.04 -2.58
CA GLU A 151 2.99 -19.63 -2.09
C GLU A 151 2.55 -19.06 -0.73
N THR A 152 3.50 -18.65 0.11
CA THR A 152 3.20 -17.97 1.38
C THR A 152 2.51 -16.63 1.13
N VAL A 153 2.97 -15.87 0.12
CA VAL A 153 2.34 -14.61 -0.30
C VAL A 153 0.95 -14.88 -0.89
N GLU A 154 0.83 -15.92 -1.72
CA GLU A 154 -0.45 -16.31 -2.34
C GLU A 154 -1.48 -16.70 -1.27
N ALA A 155 -1.09 -17.50 -0.27
CA ALA A 155 -1.94 -17.91 0.85
C ALA A 155 -2.36 -16.72 1.72
N PHE A 156 -1.44 -15.80 2.02
CA PHE A 156 -1.73 -14.57 2.76
C PHE A 156 -2.73 -13.68 2.03
N LEU A 157 -2.53 -13.47 0.72
CA LEU A 157 -3.44 -12.66 -0.09
C LEU A 157 -4.81 -13.31 -0.23
N ALA A 158 -4.87 -14.64 -0.38
CA ALA A 158 -6.13 -15.38 -0.44
C ALA A 158 -6.92 -15.26 0.87
N THR A 159 -6.25 -15.43 2.01
CA THR A 159 -6.87 -15.28 3.33
C THR A 159 -7.37 -13.85 3.54
N SER A 160 -6.56 -12.86 3.15
CA SER A 160 -6.91 -11.43 3.28
C SER A 160 -8.02 -10.98 2.33
N SER A 161 -8.36 -11.79 1.31
CA SER A 161 -9.44 -11.50 0.35
C SER A 161 -10.83 -11.86 0.88
N LEU A 162 -10.92 -12.65 1.95
CA LEU A 162 -12.17 -13.14 2.57
C LEU A 162 -12.57 -12.30 3.77
#